data_3b6087f01898a67599fcc5530e98b2d2
#
_entry.id   3b6087f01898a67599fcc5530e98b2d2
#
_cell.length_a   1.000
_cell.length_b   1.000
_cell.length_c   1.000
_cell.angle_alpha   90.00
_cell.angle_beta   90.00
_cell.angle_gamma   90.00
#
_symmetry.space_group_name_H-M   'P 1'
#
loop_
_entity.id
_entity.type
_entity.pdbx_description
1 polymer ?
#
loop_
_entity_poly.entity_id
_entity_poly.type
_entity_poly.pdbx_seq_one_letter_code
_entity_poly.pdbx_strand_id
1 'polypeptide(L)'
;MSIMSTGTSALIAFQRALSTVSHNVANINTEGYSRQRVEFATRTPTDMGYGYVGNGAKITDVSRVADQLAISRLLDSGGELSRLQQLSSLSDRVDSLYSNTATSVAGLWSNFFDSTSAVSSNASSTAERQSMLDSGNSLATRFKQLNGQMDSLSNEVNSGLTGSVDEVNRLTQQIAKINGTIGNNIDNAAPDLLDQRDALVSKLVGYTGGTAVIQDGGFMNVFTAGGQALVVGTTSSKLTTVADPYQPTKLQVAMQTQGQNVSLSANSLGGQIGGLLDFRTSVLEPTQAELGRLAVGMASTFNAGHSQGMDLYGAMGGNFFNIDSPTTAANPNNTGSASLSASFSNMSAVNGQNVTLSFDGAAWKATNASTGSAVPMTGTGTAANPLVLNGVSMVVGGTPASGDKFLLQPTAGLAGTLSVAITDPSRIAAATPVKATATVANLGTGKISDVKVTNAQNPALLTPASVEFIDANQYTIDGTGPFTYTAGQTISANGWSFALDGAPKAGDTFGVGPMGAGSSDNGNVKLLAKVEDAKALNGGTVTLNGALSGLTTSVGSAARAANYSADAQKVINDQAQASRDSISGVNLDEEAANMLKLQQAYQAAAQMISTADTIFQAILGAVR
;
A
#
# COMPACT_ATOMS: atom_id res chain seq x y z
N MET A 1 44.10 63.08 -0.55
CA MET A 1 42.77 62.83 -1.11
C MET A 1 41.76 63.74 -0.49
N SER A 2 40.81 64.21 -1.24
CA SER A 2 39.89 65.23 -0.77
C SER A 2 38.77 64.62 0.03
N ILE A 3 38.24 65.31 1.04
CA ILE A 3 37.04 65.01 1.80
C ILE A 3 35.90 64.62 0.83
N MET A 4 35.89 65.21 -0.36
CA MET A 4 34.97 64.95 -1.45
C MET A 4 35.02 63.47 -1.92
N SER A 5 36.19 62.82 -2.06
CA SER A 5 36.31 61.41 -2.49
C SER A 5 35.83 60.45 -1.42
N THR A 6 36.07 60.76 -0.13
CA THR A 6 35.56 59.99 1.00
C THR A 6 34.03 60.09 1.10
N GLY A 7 33.47 61.31 0.96
CA GLY A 7 32.03 61.55 0.95
C GLY A 7 31.32 60.87 -0.23
N THR A 8 31.88 60.93 -1.43
CA THR A 8 31.30 60.29 -2.63
C THR A 8 31.32 58.77 -2.50
N SER A 9 32.41 58.16 -1.96
CA SER A 9 32.47 56.73 -1.75
C SER A 9 31.44 56.25 -0.71
N ALA A 10 31.25 57.02 0.37
CA ALA A 10 30.25 56.74 1.39
C ALA A 10 28.82 56.87 0.83
N LEU A 11 28.55 57.89 0.05
CA LEU A 11 27.24 58.14 -0.54
C LEU A 11 26.81 57.01 -1.49
N ILE A 12 27.70 56.54 -2.38
CA ILE A 12 27.46 55.41 -3.27
C ILE A 12 27.23 54.13 -2.45
N ALA A 13 28.02 53.92 -1.41
CA ALA A 13 27.89 52.73 -0.54
C ALA A 13 26.56 52.72 0.21
N PHE A 14 26.12 53.85 0.79
CA PHE A 14 24.82 53.94 1.49
C PHE A 14 23.64 53.87 0.52
N GLN A 15 23.73 54.41 -0.69
CA GLN A 15 22.69 54.29 -1.71
C GLN A 15 22.45 52.83 -2.10
N ARG A 16 23.51 52.04 -2.30
CA ARG A 16 23.40 50.61 -2.58
C ARG A 16 22.84 49.84 -1.42
N ALA A 17 23.26 50.17 -0.16
CA ALA A 17 22.70 49.56 1.03
C ALA A 17 21.19 49.84 1.19
N LEU A 18 20.73 51.06 0.91
CA LEU A 18 19.32 51.42 0.87
C LEU A 18 18.54 50.61 -0.17
N SER A 19 19.15 50.41 -1.36
CA SER A 19 18.55 49.55 -2.41
C SER A 19 18.38 48.11 -1.92
N THR A 20 19.36 47.53 -1.19
CA THR A 20 19.29 46.20 -0.63
C THR A 20 18.20 46.09 0.43
N VAL A 21 18.07 47.04 1.36
CA VAL A 21 16.99 47.09 2.35
C VAL A 21 15.62 47.18 1.67
N SER A 22 15.49 48.01 0.64
CA SER A 22 14.25 48.09 -0.15
C SER A 22 13.93 46.79 -0.87
N HIS A 23 14.95 46.06 -1.35
CA HIS A 23 14.81 44.75 -1.97
C HIS A 23 14.33 43.71 -0.95
N ASN A 24 14.88 43.70 0.28
CA ASN A 24 14.41 42.85 1.37
C ASN A 24 12.92 43.09 1.68
N VAL A 25 12.51 44.34 1.86
CA VAL A 25 11.12 44.71 2.14
C VAL A 25 10.17 44.30 1.01
N ALA A 26 10.58 44.48 -0.25
CA ALA A 26 9.77 44.07 -1.40
C ALA A 26 9.56 42.57 -1.49
N ASN A 27 10.49 41.76 -0.98
CA ASN A 27 10.47 40.29 -1.05
C ASN A 27 10.08 39.60 0.25
N ILE A 28 9.56 40.31 1.25
CA ILE A 28 9.17 39.72 2.55
C ILE A 28 8.18 38.54 2.44
N ASN A 29 7.28 38.60 1.45
CA ASN A 29 6.29 37.55 1.19
C ASN A 29 6.71 36.58 0.08
N THR A 30 7.93 36.68 -0.42
CA THR A 30 8.46 35.75 -1.43
C THR A 30 8.93 34.47 -0.73
N GLU A 31 8.28 33.34 -1.03
CA GLU A 31 8.62 32.06 -0.44
C GLU A 31 10.07 31.68 -0.77
N GLY A 32 10.83 31.25 0.25
CA GLY A 32 12.22 30.84 0.09
C GLY A 32 13.21 32.00 0.05
N TYR A 33 12.78 33.26 0.05
CA TYR A 33 13.66 34.42 0.06
C TYR A 33 14.49 34.47 1.34
N SER A 34 15.79 34.80 1.20
CA SER A 34 16.71 35.02 2.30
C SER A 34 17.09 36.47 2.36
N ARG A 35 17.02 37.06 3.57
CA ARG A 35 17.45 38.46 3.83
C ARG A 35 18.85 38.68 3.33
N GLN A 36 19.05 39.79 2.58
CA GLN A 36 20.35 40.21 2.06
C GLN A 36 20.95 41.27 2.95
N ARG A 37 22.27 41.22 3.12
CA ARG A 37 23.04 42.16 3.91
C ARG A 37 24.22 42.70 3.08
N VAL A 38 24.44 44.00 3.16
CA VAL A 38 25.60 44.65 2.55
C VAL A 38 26.80 44.62 3.48
N GLU A 39 27.92 44.11 2.99
CA GLU A 39 29.19 44.09 3.71
C GLU A 39 30.02 45.31 3.34
N PHE A 40 30.41 46.10 4.36
CA PHE A 40 31.24 47.28 4.19
C PHE A 40 32.67 46.99 4.61
N ALA A 41 33.65 47.52 3.83
CA ALA A 41 35.06 47.53 4.21
C ALA A 41 35.67 48.92 3.97
N THR A 42 36.74 49.19 4.66
CA THR A 42 37.55 50.38 4.41
C THR A 42 38.30 50.27 3.08
N ARG A 43 38.43 51.35 2.37
CA ARG A 43 39.33 51.41 1.22
C ARG A 43 40.78 51.45 1.70
N THR A 44 41.70 50.93 0.87
CA THR A 44 43.14 50.95 1.16
C THR A 44 43.59 52.38 1.53
N PRO A 45 44.14 52.62 2.72
CA PRO A 45 44.62 53.91 3.12
C PRO A 45 45.79 54.34 2.25
N THR A 46 45.96 55.67 2.06
CA THR A 46 47.08 56.24 1.32
C THR A 46 48.14 56.75 2.29
N ASP A 47 49.40 56.41 2.02
CA ASP A 47 50.53 56.97 2.74
C ASP A 47 50.78 58.41 2.30
N MET A 48 50.82 59.37 3.25
CA MET A 48 51.03 60.77 3.03
C MET A 48 52.43 61.23 3.50
N GLY A 49 53.32 60.29 3.87
CA GLY A 49 54.66 60.58 4.37
C GLY A 49 54.72 60.96 5.85
N TYR A 50 53.62 61.43 6.43
CA TYR A 50 53.46 61.73 7.87
C TYR A 50 52.46 60.76 8.53
N GLY A 51 51.95 59.76 7.77
CA GLY A 51 51.04 58.74 8.26
C GLY A 51 50.02 58.32 7.19
N TYR A 52 49.27 57.27 7.51
CA TYR A 52 48.22 56.71 6.62
C TYR A 52 46.91 57.45 6.80
N VAL A 53 46.32 57.89 5.71
CA VAL A 53 45.01 58.56 5.69
C VAL A 53 43.99 57.64 5.03
N GLY A 54 42.82 57.46 5.70
CA GLY A 54 41.71 56.63 5.21
C GLY A 54 41.07 57.14 3.93
N ASN A 55 40.66 56.24 3.03
CA ASN A 55 40.11 56.53 1.70
C ASN A 55 38.58 56.32 1.60
N GLY A 56 37.89 56.27 2.74
CA GLY A 56 36.44 56.05 2.78
C GLY A 56 36.05 54.57 2.84
N ALA A 57 34.81 54.31 2.52
CA ALA A 57 34.20 52.96 2.56
C ALA A 57 33.93 52.41 1.14
N LYS A 58 33.95 51.12 1.00
CA LYS A 58 33.48 50.37 -0.18
C LYS A 58 32.57 49.25 0.25
N ILE A 59 31.66 48.84 -0.61
CA ILE A 59 30.95 47.59 -0.49
C ILE A 59 31.88 46.50 -1.01
N THR A 60 32.06 45.43 -0.25
CA THR A 60 32.82 44.25 -0.65
C THR A 60 31.92 43.18 -1.20
N ASP A 61 30.69 43.04 -0.64
CA ASP A 61 29.75 42.01 -1.02
C ASP A 61 28.32 42.38 -0.62
N VAL A 62 27.35 41.71 -1.26
CA VAL A 62 25.95 41.63 -0.83
C VAL A 62 25.67 40.15 -0.59
N SER A 63 25.76 39.73 0.65
CA SER A 63 25.59 38.37 1.06
C SER A 63 24.17 38.09 1.55
N ARG A 64 23.69 36.83 1.42
CA ARG A 64 22.46 36.41 2.05
C ARG A 64 22.71 35.92 3.49
N VAL A 65 21.77 36.20 4.39
CA VAL A 65 21.79 35.69 5.73
C VAL A 65 21.12 34.31 5.72
N ALA A 66 21.90 33.24 5.73
CA ALA A 66 21.40 31.87 5.66
C ALA A 66 22.20 30.97 6.62
N ASP A 67 21.50 30.04 7.25
CA ASP A 67 22.10 28.99 8.08
C ASP A 67 21.88 27.64 7.39
N GLN A 68 22.97 27.02 6.96
CA GLN A 68 22.94 25.75 6.24
C GLN A 68 22.35 24.62 7.07
N LEU A 69 22.52 24.63 8.39
CA LEU A 69 21.94 23.60 9.27
C LEU A 69 20.41 23.74 9.37
N ALA A 70 19.92 24.99 9.48
CA ALA A 70 18.47 25.25 9.49
C ALA A 70 17.83 24.86 8.16
N ILE A 71 18.49 25.18 7.03
CA ILE A 71 18.03 24.78 5.69
C ILE A 71 17.99 23.25 5.55
N SER A 72 19.07 22.54 5.97
CA SER A 72 19.10 21.08 5.91
C SER A 72 17.98 20.44 6.72
N ARG A 73 17.75 20.90 7.97
CA ARG A 73 16.64 20.41 8.80
C ARG A 73 15.26 20.63 8.17
N LEU A 74 15.08 21.78 7.52
CA LEU A 74 13.83 22.07 6.80
C LEU A 74 13.65 21.15 5.60
N LEU A 75 14.72 20.89 4.83
CA LEU A 75 14.68 19.95 3.71
C LEU A 75 14.32 18.54 4.17
N ASP A 76 15.01 18.04 5.21
CA ASP A 76 14.79 16.70 5.75
C ASP A 76 13.35 16.54 6.28
N SER A 77 12.89 17.52 7.07
CA SER A 77 11.53 17.50 7.63
C SER A 77 10.46 17.65 6.55
N GLY A 78 10.69 18.47 5.53
CA GLY A 78 9.77 18.69 4.41
C GLY A 78 9.63 17.48 3.49
N GLY A 79 10.74 16.79 3.22
CA GLY A 79 10.75 15.54 2.46
C GLY A 79 9.94 14.45 3.17
N GLU A 80 10.16 14.27 4.47
CA GLU A 80 9.41 13.30 5.28
C GLU A 80 7.93 13.67 5.42
N LEU A 81 7.62 14.95 5.59
CA LEU A 81 6.23 15.43 5.60
C LEU A 81 5.51 15.10 4.29
N SER A 82 6.14 15.34 3.15
CA SER A 82 5.57 15.02 1.84
C SER A 82 5.28 13.52 1.68
N ARG A 83 6.17 12.65 2.19
CA ARG A 83 5.99 11.20 2.20
C ARG A 83 4.78 10.78 3.02
N LEU A 84 4.68 11.28 4.26
CA LEU A 84 3.62 10.91 5.20
C LEU A 84 2.26 11.49 4.79
N GLN A 85 2.21 12.69 4.23
CA GLN A 85 0.98 13.28 3.72
C GLN A 85 0.42 12.47 2.53
N GLN A 86 1.30 12.03 1.62
CA GLN A 86 0.88 11.20 0.49
C GLN A 86 0.34 9.84 0.96
N LEU A 87 1.03 9.20 1.92
CA LEU A 87 0.60 7.95 2.54
C LEU A 87 -0.75 8.11 3.25
N SER A 88 -0.90 9.16 4.07
CA SER A 88 -2.13 9.47 4.82
C SER A 88 -3.32 9.68 3.87
N SER A 89 -3.19 10.56 2.88
CA SER A 89 -4.26 10.89 1.94
C SER A 89 -4.80 9.67 1.19
N LEU A 90 -3.92 8.77 0.74
CA LEU A 90 -4.33 7.55 0.04
C LEU A 90 -4.90 6.49 0.99
N SER A 91 -4.37 6.40 2.22
CA SER A 91 -4.87 5.48 3.25
C SER A 91 -6.28 5.84 3.70
N ASP A 92 -6.59 7.13 3.86
CA ASP A 92 -7.94 7.62 4.19
C ASP A 92 -8.97 7.26 3.12
N ARG A 93 -8.56 7.26 1.86
CA ARG A 93 -9.44 6.83 0.76
C ARG A 93 -9.76 5.35 0.85
N VAL A 94 -8.78 4.51 1.19
CA VAL A 94 -9.03 3.07 1.42
C VAL A 94 -9.93 2.89 2.65
N ASP A 95 -9.66 3.58 3.76
CA ASP A 95 -10.51 3.51 4.95
C ASP A 95 -11.96 3.89 4.65
N SER A 96 -12.18 4.94 3.88
CA SER A 96 -13.53 5.39 3.48
C SER A 96 -14.32 4.33 2.70
N LEU A 97 -13.65 3.42 1.96
CA LEU A 97 -14.32 2.35 1.23
C LEU A 97 -14.83 1.23 2.14
N TYR A 98 -14.18 1.03 3.29
CA TYR A 98 -14.50 -0.06 4.24
C TYR A 98 -15.30 0.43 5.45
N SER A 99 -15.11 1.66 5.91
CA SER A 99 -15.77 2.22 7.09
C SER A 99 -17.19 2.75 6.81
N ASN A 100 -17.47 3.18 5.57
CA ASN A 100 -18.80 3.70 5.20
C ASN A 100 -19.81 2.56 5.11
N THR A 101 -20.83 2.57 5.98
CA THR A 101 -21.87 1.52 6.06
C THR A 101 -22.62 1.31 4.75
N ALA A 102 -22.83 2.37 3.95
CA ALA A 102 -23.51 2.27 2.65
C ALA A 102 -22.65 1.58 1.57
N THR A 103 -21.33 1.58 1.75
CA THR A 103 -20.38 1.03 0.77
C THR A 103 -19.61 -0.18 1.29
N SER A 104 -19.73 -0.56 2.55
CA SER A 104 -19.02 -1.69 3.14
C SER A 104 -19.58 -3.05 2.67
N VAL A 105 -18.77 -4.08 2.78
CA VAL A 105 -19.20 -5.48 2.55
C VAL A 105 -20.11 -5.97 3.66
N ALA A 106 -19.96 -5.45 4.90
CA ALA A 106 -20.56 -6.00 6.10
C ALA A 106 -22.09 -6.10 6.03
N GLY A 107 -22.78 -5.06 5.53
CA GLY A 107 -24.24 -5.09 5.40
C GLY A 107 -24.73 -6.13 4.40
N LEU A 108 -24.05 -6.28 3.25
CA LEU A 108 -24.40 -7.29 2.24
C LEU A 108 -24.02 -8.70 2.69
N TRP A 109 -22.97 -8.83 3.50
CA TRP A 109 -22.57 -10.08 4.16
C TRP A 109 -23.68 -10.57 5.09
N SER A 110 -24.14 -9.72 6.03
CA SER A 110 -25.26 -10.07 6.91
C SER A 110 -26.52 -10.41 6.12
N ASN A 111 -26.89 -9.62 5.11
CA ASN A 111 -28.07 -9.88 4.28
C ASN A 111 -28.01 -11.25 3.58
N PHE A 112 -26.83 -11.68 3.14
CA PHE A 112 -26.65 -12.99 2.52
C PHE A 112 -26.90 -14.13 3.53
N PHE A 113 -26.34 -14.06 4.74
CA PHE A 113 -26.53 -15.09 5.76
C PHE A 113 -27.92 -15.05 6.38
N ASP A 114 -28.55 -13.87 6.50
CA ASP A 114 -29.95 -13.71 6.90
C ASP A 114 -30.89 -14.38 5.87
N SER A 115 -30.66 -14.17 4.58
CA SER A 115 -31.44 -14.81 3.51
C SER A 115 -31.20 -16.33 3.47
N THR A 116 -29.98 -16.80 3.77
CA THR A 116 -29.68 -18.22 3.94
C THR A 116 -30.46 -18.81 5.13
N SER A 117 -30.54 -18.08 6.24
CA SER A 117 -31.36 -18.46 7.40
C SER A 117 -32.85 -18.47 7.08
N ALA A 118 -33.37 -17.54 6.25
CA ALA A 118 -34.76 -17.54 5.81
C ALA A 118 -35.10 -18.82 5.01
N VAL A 119 -34.21 -19.25 4.09
CA VAL A 119 -34.36 -20.55 3.39
C VAL A 119 -34.39 -21.70 4.40
N SER A 120 -33.63 -21.64 5.51
CA SER A 120 -33.67 -22.68 6.51
C SER A 120 -35.04 -22.78 7.23
N SER A 121 -35.78 -21.70 7.29
CA SER A 121 -37.13 -21.67 7.90
C SER A 121 -38.21 -22.18 6.92
N ASN A 122 -37.99 -22.05 5.61
CA ASN A 122 -38.92 -22.53 4.57
C ASN A 122 -38.17 -23.04 3.34
N ALA A 123 -37.55 -24.23 3.48
CA ALA A 123 -36.62 -24.76 2.50
C ALA A 123 -37.23 -25.08 1.11
N SER A 124 -38.54 -25.28 1.01
CA SER A 124 -39.22 -25.51 -0.26
C SER A 124 -39.69 -24.24 -0.97
N SER A 125 -39.59 -23.04 -0.32
CA SER A 125 -40.00 -21.75 -0.89
C SER A 125 -39.04 -21.31 -1.97
N THR A 126 -39.52 -21.20 -3.21
CA THR A 126 -38.74 -20.63 -4.33
C THR A 126 -38.47 -19.14 -4.14
N ALA A 127 -39.34 -18.41 -3.44
CA ALA A 127 -39.18 -16.99 -3.14
C ALA A 127 -37.99 -16.76 -2.20
N GLU A 128 -37.87 -17.52 -1.10
CA GLU A 128 -36.74 -17.42 -0.16
C GLU A 128 -35.41 -17.82 -0.83
N ARG A 129 -35.45 -18.86 -1.67
CA ARG A 129 -34.29 -19.29 -2.45
C ARG A 129 -33.85 -18.24 -3.45
N GLN A 130 -34.81 -17.56 -4.13
CA GLN A 130 -34.50 -16.44 -5.02
C GLN A 130 -33.88 -15.28 -4.24
N SER A 131 -34.42 -14.93 -3.08
CA SER A 131 -33.86 -13.88 -2.21
C SER A 131 -32.42 -14.19 -1.81
N MET A 132 -32.12 -15.45 -1.50
CA MET A 132 -30.75 -15.89 -1.19
C MET A 132 -29.80 -15.75 -2.40
N LEU A 133 -30.26 -16.12 -3.62
CA LEU A 133 -29.46 -15.90 -4.85
C LEU A 133 -29.21 -14.41 -5.10
N ASP A 134 -30.21 -13.56 -4.94
CA ASP A 134 -30.10 -12.12 -5.17
C ASP A 134 -29.17 -11.47 -4.15
N SER A 135 -29.23 -11.89 -2.89
CA SER A 135 -28.29 -11.46 -1.84
C SER A 135 -26.86 -11.94 -2.12
N GLY A 136 -26.69 -13.19 -2.58
CA GLY A 136 -25.39 -13.72 -3.00
C GLY A 136 -24.79 -12.96 -4.20
N ASN A 137 -25.61 -12.62 -5.20
CA ASN A 137 -25.19 -11.80 -6.35
C ASN A 137 -24.80 -10.38 -5.91
N SER A 138 -25.55 -9.78 -4.99
CA SER A 138 -25.27 -8.45 -4.46
C SER A 138 -23.93 -8.44 -3.70
N LEU A 139 -23.68 -9.45 -2.87
CA LEU A 139 -22.44 -9.65 -2.14
C LEU A 139 -21.26 -9.84 -3.11
N ALA A 140 -21.36 -10.73 -4.08
CA ALA A 140 -20.34 -10.98 -5.09
C ALA A 140 -20.02 -9.71 -5.91
N THR A 141 -21.07 -8.97 -6.30
CA THR A 141 -20.91 -7.68 -7.01
C THR A 141 -20.14 -6.67 -6.16
N ARG A 142 -20.39 -6.64 -4.84
CA ARG A 142 -19.68 -5.74 -3.94
C ARG A 142 -18.20 -6.08 -3.81
N PHE A 143 -17.83 -7.36 -3.70
CA PHE A 143 -16.44 -7.80 -3.75
C PHE A 143 -15.74 -7.36 -5.03
N LYS A 144 -16.38 -7.53 -6.19
CA LYS A 144 -15.87 -7.05 -7.48
C LYS A 144 -15.66 -5.54 -7.52
N GLN A 145 -16.63 -4.77 -7.01
CA GLN A 145 -16.54 -3.31 -6.98
C GLN A 145 -15.38 -2.83 -6.10
N LEU A 146 -15.21 -3.42 -4.91
CA LEU A 146 -14.08 -3.07 -4.04
C LEU A 146 -12.74 -3.42 -4.69
N ASN A 147 -12.63 -4.61 -5.30
CA ASN A 147 -11.43 -4.96 -6.05
C ASN A 147 -11.14 -3.94 -7.16
N GLY A 148 -12.14 -3.57 -7.97
CA GLY A 148 -11.99 -2.58 -9.03
C GLY A 148 -11.59 -1.18 -8.51
N GLN A 149 -12.04 -0.80 -7.32
CA GLN A 149 -11.61 0.44 -6.67
C GLN A 149 -10.13 0.37 -6.20
N MET A 150 -9.69 -0.79 -5.69
CA MET A 150 -8.27 -1.02 -5.35
C MET A 150 -7.39 -0.97 -6.62
N ASP A 151 -7.85 -1.56 -7.73
CA ASP A 151 -7.16 -1.51 -9.02
C ASP A 151 -7.08 -0.07 -9.55
N SER A 152 -8.12 0.74 -9.35
CA SER A 152 -8.12 2.17 -9.69
C SER A 152 -7.09 2.95 -8.86
N LEU A 153 -6.97 2.67 -7.56
CA LEU A 153 -5.94 3.25 -6.69
C LEU A 153 -4.53 2.81 -7.11
N SER A 154 -4.35 1.55 -7.55
CA SER A 154 -3.08 1.07 -8.10
C SER A 154 -2.67 1.85 -9.36
N ASN A 155 -3.63 2.11 -10.26
CA ASN A 155 -3.40 2.91 -11.47
C ASN A 155 -3.09 4.38 -11.13
N GLU A 156 -3.72 4.94 -10.10
CA GLU A 156 -3.41 6.27 -9.60
C GLU A 156 -1.99 6.37 -9.04
N VAL A 157 -1.55 5.37 -8.26
CA VAL A 157 -0.16 5.27 -7.81
C VAL A 157 0.81 5.23 -8.99
N ASN A 158 0.53 4.45 -10.03
CA ASN A 158 1.34 4.41 -11.25
C ASN A 158 1.42 5.78 -11.95
N SER A 159 0.28 6.47 -12.08
CA SER A 159 0.20 7.80 -12.67
C SER A 159 0.95 8.83 -11.84
N GLY A 160 0.81 8.76 -10.50
CA GLY A 160 1.54 9.58 -9.55
C GLY A 160 3.05 9.37 -9.63
N LEU A 161 3.52 8.12 -9.75
CA LEU A 161 4.94 7.81 -9.93
C LEU A 161 5.47 8.39 -11.24
N THR A 162 4.75 8.25 -12.35
CA THR A 162 5.16 8.79 -13.64
C THR A 162 5.25 10.32 -13.60
N GLY A 163 4.22 11.00 -13.11
CA GLY A 163 4.22 12.45 -12.99
C GLY A 163 5.31 12.97 -12.05
N SER A 164 5.55 12.28 -10.92
CA SER A 164 6.63 12.64 -10.00
C SER A 164 8.01 12.46 -10.62
N VAL A 165 8.23 11.38 -11.38
CA VAL A 165 9.49 11.12 -12.08
C VAL A 165 9.76 12.22 -13.15
N ASP A 166 8.76 12.62 -13.91
CA ASP A 166 8.88 13.70 -14.90
C ASP A 166 9.26 15.03 -14.23
N GLU A 167 8.61 15.36 -13.11
CA GLU A 167 8.91 16.58 -12.37
C GLU A 167 10.31 16.54 -11.72
N VAL A 168 10.71 15.40 -11.16
CA VAL A 168 12.09 15.20 -10.66
C VAL A 168 13.10 15.44 -11.76
N ASN A 169 12.92 14.88 -12.96
CA ASN A 169 13.81 15.09 -14.08
C ASN A 169 13.89 16.56 -14.50
N ARG A 170 12.76 17.28 -14.48
CA ARG A 170 12.71 18.72 -14.77
C ARG A 170 13.48 19.54 -13.73
N LEU A 171 13.26 19.24 -12.44
CA LEU A 171 13.91 19.94 -11.32
C LEU A 171 15.43 19.68 -11.31
N THR A 172 15.88 18.46 -11.52
CA THR A 172 17.31 18.11 -11.55
C THR A 172 18.04 18.84 -12.67
N GLN A 173 17.44 18.95 -13.86
CA GLN A 173 18.00 19.73 -14.98
C GLN A 173 18.09 21.23 -14.65
N GLN A 174 17.06 21.80 -14.00
CA GLN A 174 17.08 23.21 -13.61
C GLN A 174 18.14 23.49 -12.55
N ILE A 175 18.29 22.62 -11.54
CA ILE A 175 19.34 22.75 -10.51
C ILE A 175 20.73 22.67 -11.15
N ALA A 176 20.97 21.68 -12.02
CA ALA A 176 22.22 21.53 -12.76
C ALA A 176 22.55 22.78 -13.60
N LYS A 177 21.54 23.39 -14.24
CA LYS A 177 21.70 24.66 -15.01
C LYS A 177 22.08 25.84 -14.11
N ILE A 178 21.40 25.98 -12.95
CA ILE A 178 21.73 27.05 -11.99
C ILE A 178 23.13 26.84 -11.41
N ASN A 179 23.51 25.61 -11.07
CA ASN A 179 24.88 25.29 -10.68
C ASN A 179 25.90 25.78 -11.73
N GLY A 180 25.63 25.53 -13.00
CA GLY A 180 26.50 26.02 -14.09
C GLY A 180 26.57 27.56 -14.19
N THR A 181 25.47 28.25 -13.84
CA THR A 181 25.44 29.74 -13.83
C THR A 181 26.21 30.31 -12.63
N ILE A 182 26.12 29.67 -11.46
CA ILE A 182 26.86 30.06 -10.26
C ILE A 182 28.37 29.82 -10.47
N GLY A 183 28.72 28.79 -11.22
CA GLY A 183 30.12 28.43 -11.49
C GLY A 183 30.83 27.91 -10.23
N ASN A 184 32.19 28.04 -10.24
CA ASN A 184 33.05 27.56 -9.13
C ASN A 184 33.32 28.65 -8.08
N ASN A 185 32.53 29.72 -8.04
CA ASN A 185 32.74 30.86 -7.13
C ASN A 185 31.42 31.26 -6.47
N ILE A 186 31.10 30.56 -5.39
CA ILE A 186 29.87 30.79 -4.61
C ILE A 186 29.85 32.16 -3.94
N ASP A 187 31.00 32.71 -3.55
CA ASP A 187 31.10 33.96 -2.81
C ASP A 187 30.70 35.17 -3.65
N ASN A 188 30.73 35.02 -4.98
CA ASN A 188 30.28 36.04 -5.93
C ASN A 188 28.96 35.69 -6.66
N ALA A 189 28.28 34.62 -6.23
CA ALA A 189 26.97 34.25 -6.80
C ALA A 189 25.91 35.24 -6.35
N ALA A 190 25.02 35.63 -7.28
CA ALA A 190 23.89 36.48 -6.93
C ALA A 190 23.01 35.81 -5.87
N PRO A 191 22.70 36.46 -4.72
CA PRO A 191 21.87 35.91 -3.66
C PRO A 191 20.54 35.31 -4.14
N ASP A 192 19.87 35.98 -5.08
CA ASP A 192 18.59 35.52 -5.64
C ASP A 192 18.71 34.21 -6.44
N LEU A 193 19.86 33.92 -7.08
CA LEU A 193 20.13 32.65 -7.75
C LEU A 193 20.33 31.51 -6.74
N LEU A 194 20.93 31.82 -5.59
CA LEU A 194 21.11 30.87 -4.52
C LEU A 194 19.75 30.50 -3.89
N ASP A 195 18.88 31.50 -3.64
CA ASP A 195 17.52 31.27 -3.14
C ASP A 195 16.68 30.50 -4.15
N GLN A 196 16.76 30.82 -5.44
CA GLN A 196 16.08 30.07 -6.50
C GLN A 196 16.56 28.61 -6.55
N ARG A 197 17.86 28.36 -6.39
CA ARG A 197 18.42 27.00 -6.34
C ARG A 197 17.87 26.24 -5.13
N ASP A 198 17.91 26.87 -3.95
CA ASP A 198 17.44 26.25 -2.70
C ASP A 198 15.93 25.94 -2.76
N ALA A 199 15.11 26.80 -3.37
CA ALA A 199 13.70 26.54 -3.61
C ALA A 199 13.46 25.35 -4.55
N LEU A 200 14.27 25.20 -5.62
CA LEU A 200 14.18 24.03 -6.50
C LEU A 200 14.63 22.75 -5.80
N VAL A 201 15.67 22.83 -4.96
CA VAL A 201 16.14 21.70 -4.15
C VAL A 201 15.09 21.29 -3.14
N SER A 202 14.42 22.24 -2.45
CA SER A 202 13.32 21.95 -1.54
C SER A 202 12.19 21.18 -2.22
N LYS A 203 11.79 21.63 -3.44
CA LYS A 203 10.79 20.91 -4.23
C LYS A 203 11.26 19.50 -4.62
N LEU A 204 12.52 19.36 -5.07
CA LEU A 204 13.09 18.08 -5.44
C LEU A 204 13.12 17.09 -4.26
N VAL A 205 13.52 17.56 -3.07
CA VAL A 205 13.53 16.77 -1.83
C VAL A 205 12.10 16.39 -1.42
N GLY A 206 11.12 17.28 -1.62
CA GLY A 206 9.70 16.96 -1.42
C GLY A 206 9.22 15.77 -2.26
N TYR A 207 9.77 15.57 -3.47
CA TYR A 207 9.47 14.41 -4.30
C TYR A 207 10.27 13.15 -3.95
N THR A 208 11.55 13.29 -3.56
CA THR A 208 12.49 12.16 -3.46
C THR A 208 12.94 11.85 -2.05
N GLY A 209 12.67 12.73 -1.06
CA GLY A 209 13.13 12.59 0.33
C GLY A 209 14.65 12.60 0.46
N GLY A 210 15.35 13.20 -0.50
CA GLY A 210 16.80 13.15 -0.60
C GLY A 210 17.50 14.21 0.25
N THR A 211 18.82 14.22 0.15
CA THR A 211 19.70 15.20 0.81
C THR A 211 20.42 16.05 -0.20
N ALA A 212 20.73 17.30 0.20
CA ALA A 212 21.49 18.23 -0.62
C ALA A 212 22.76 18.65 0.12
N VAL A 213 23.89 18.64 -0.58
CA VAL A 213 25.21 18.96 -0.04
C VAL A 213 25.91 19.97 -0.94
N ILE A 214 26.39 21.07 -0.36
CA ILE A 214 27.24 22.04 -1.06
C ILE A 214 28.66 21.45 -1.07
N GLN A 215 29.22 21.30 -2.27
CA GLN A 215 30.59 20.85 -2.49
C GLN A 215 31.55 22.04 -2.51
N ASP A 216 32.84 21.80 -2.28
CA ASP A 216 33.90 22.77 -2.51
C ASP A 216 33.80 23.32 -3.93
N GLY A 217 33.77 24.66 -4.07
CA GLY A 217 33.47 25.33 -5.34
C GLY A 217 32.01 25.74 -5.55
N GLY A 218 31.13 25.51 -4.57
CA GLY A 218 29.78 26.08 -4.52
C GLY A 218 28.69 25.33 -5.28
N PHE A 219 29.02 24.20 -5.90
CA PHE A 219 28.00 23.34 -6.54
C PHE A 219 27.15 22.64 -5.48
N MET A 220 25.84 22.64 -5.69
CA MET A 220 24.94 21.87 -4.86
C MET A 220 24.69 20.50 -5.50
N ASN A 221 25.13 19.44 -4.85
CA ASN A 221 24.84 18.07 -5.23
C ASN A 221 23.59 17.58 -4.48
N VAL A 222 22.73 16.83 -5.17
CA VAL A 222 21.49 16.31 -4.60
C VAL A 222 21.44 14.81 -4.81
N PHE A 223 21.06 14.09 -3.74
CA PHE A 223 20.97 12.64 -3.70
C PHE A 223 19.57 12.21 -3.30
N THR A 224 19.13 11.02 -3.70
CA THR A 224 17.90 10.40 -3.17
C THR A 224 18.09 10.00 -1.70
N ALA A 225 17.00 9.61 -1.01
CA ALA A 225 17.06 9.07 0.35
C ALA A 225 18.01 7.86 0.47
N GLY A 226 18.15 7.06 -0.58
CA GLY A 226 19.09 5.93 -0.65
C GLY A 226 20.49 6.28 -1.13
N GLY A 227 20.83 7.56 -1.26
CA GLY A 227 22.18 8.02 -1.63
C GLY A 227 22.50 7.98 -3.13
N GLN A 228 21.55 7.69 -4.02
CA GLN A 228 21.77 7.77 -5.45
C GLN A 228 21.84 9.23 -5.89
N ALA A 229 22.86 9.58 -6.70
CA ALA A 229 23.07 10.93 -7.16
C ALA A 229 22.02 11.34 -8.20
N LEU A 230 21.28 12.42 -7.93
CA LEU A 230 20.35 13.06 -8.85
C LEU A 230 20.98 14.23 -9.59
N VAL A 231 21.77 15.03 -8.89
CA VAL A 231 22.55 16.13 -9.46
C VAL A 231 23.96 16.09 -8.89
N VAL A 232 24.97 16.14 -9.77
CA VAL A 232 26.38 16.27 -9.39
C VAL A 232 27.00 17.37 -10.23
N GLY A 233 27.37 18.48 -9.60
CA GLY A 233 27.86 19.65 -10.30
C GLY A 233 26.85 20.18 -11.32
N THR A 234 27.20 20.15 -12.60
CA THR A 234 26.36 20.58 -13.72
C THR A 234 25.66 19.43 -14.45
N THR A 235 25.76 18.21 -13.92
CA THR A 235 25.18 17.00 -14.53
C THR A 235 23.98 16.52 -13.74
N SER A 236 22.88 16.18 -14.42
CA SER A 236 21.69 15.55 -13.84
C SER A 236 21.56 14.10 -14.27
N SER A 237 21.22 13.22 -13.33
CA SER A 237 20.80 11.84 -13.61
C SER A 237 19.33 11.80 -14.02
N LYS A 238 18.95 10.80 -14.81
CA LYS A 238 17.58 10.63 -15.27
C LYS A 238 16.90 9.48 -14.55
N LEU A 239 15.74 9.74 -13.96
CA LEU A 239 14.82 8.72 -13.49
C LEU A 239 13.86 8.32 -14.61
N THR A 240 13.34 7.11 -14.53
CA THR A 240 12.30 6.57 -15.42
C THR A 240 11.40 5.61 -14.66
N THR A 241 10.23 5.33 -15.20
CA THR A 241 9.38 4.24 -14.70
C THR A 241 9.56 3.01 -15.59
N VAL A 242 9.62 1.83 -14.98
CA VAL A 242 9.70 0.53 -15.66
C VAL A 242 8.63 -0.40 -15.11
N ALA A 243 8.15 -1.33 -15.93
CA ALA A 243 7.20 -2.34 -15.49
C ALA A 243 7.84 -3.32 -14.50
N ASP A 244 7.05 -3.76 -13.50
CA ASP A 244 7.45 -4.87 -12.64
C ASP A 244 7.57 -6.15 -13.47
N PRO A 245 8.61 -6.97 -13.27
CA PRO A 245 8.86 -8.16 -14.09
C PRO A 245 7.76 -9.23 -13.96
N TYR A 246 7.03 -9.28 -12.86
CA TYR A 246 5.96 -10.25 -12.64
C TYR A 246 4.55 -9.64 -12.85
N GLN A 247 4.42 -8.35 -12.70
CA GLN A 247 3.17 -7.60 -12.79
C GLN A 247 3.33 -6.41 -13.74
N PRO A 248 3.22 -6.60 -15.06
CA PRO A 248 3.52 -5.55 -16.03
C PRO A 248 2.67 -4.28 -15.88
N THR A 249 1.50 -4.37 -15.24
CA THR A 249 0.64 -3.24 -14.92
C THR A 249 1.12 -2.43 -13.71
N LYS A 250 2.10 -2.92 -12.96
CA LYS A 250 2.70 -2.25 -11.80
C LYS A 250 4.00 -1.58 -12.22
N LEU A 251 4.12 -0.28 -11.96
CA LEU A 251 5.33 0.48 -12.27
C LEU A 251 6.29 0.52 -11.08
N GLN A 252 7.57 0.46 -11.37
CA GLN A 252 8.69 0.70 -10.46
C GLN A 252 9.47 1.92 -10.95
N VAL A 253 10.15 2.61 -10.03
CA VAL A 253 11.07 3.69 -10.39
C VAL A 253 12.47 3.10 -10.65
N ALA A 254 13.09 3.53 -11.73
CA ALA A 254 14.44 3.12 -12.10
C ALA A 254 15.31 4.35 -12.41
N MET A 255 16.61 4.21 -12.20
CA MET A 255 17.60 5.20 -12.64
C MET A 255 18.23 4.75 -13.95
N GLN A 256 18.30 5.63 -14.92
CA GLN A 256 18.98 5.37 -16.18
C GLN A 256 20.49 5.59 -15.99
N THR A 257 21.26 4.52 -16.03
CA THR A 257 22.73 4.54 -15.87
C THR A 257 23.36 3.84 -17.07
N GLN A 258 24.20 4.55 -17.80
CA GLN A 258 24.90 4.03 -19.01
C GLN A 258 23.95 3.37 -20.03
N GLY A 259 22.75 3.94 -20.19
CA GLY A 259 21.73 3.44 -21.12
C GLY A 259 20.93 2.24 -20.62
N GLN A 260 21.21 1.73 -19.42
CA GLN A 260 20.45 0.67 -18.75
C GLN A 260 19.55 1.25 -17.66
N ASN A 261 18.38 0.65 -17.47
CA ASN A 261 17.44 1.01 -16.39
C ASN A 261 17.71 0.12 -15.18
N VAL A 262 18.19 0.71 -14.10
CA VAL A 262 18.42 0.03 -12.81
C VAL A 262 17.28 0.37 -11.86
N SER A 263 16.44 -0.61 -11.52
CA SER A 263 15.32 -0.43 -10.58
C SER A 263 15.83 0.01 -9.22
N LEU A 264 15.20 1.03 -8.65
CA LEU A 264 15.47 1.52 -7.31
C LEU A 264 14.56 0.79 -6.31
N SER A 265 15.12 0.40 -5.17
CA SER A 265 14.30 -0.15 -4.09
C SER A 265 13.38 0.92 -3.51
N ALA A 266 12.22 0.54 -2.99
CA ALA A 266 11.28 1.47 -2.35
C ALA A 266 11.96 2.30 -1.24
N ASN A 267 12.85 1.68 -0.45
CA ASN A 267 13.59 2.33 0.63
C ASN A 267 14.66 3.35 0.14
N SER A 268 14.95 3.36 -1.16
CA SER A 268 15.89 4.32 -1.76
C SER A 268 15.23 5.64 -2.13
N LEU A 269 13.91 5.72 -2.02
CA LEU A 269 13.11 6.88 -2.40
C LEU A 269 12.24 7.30 -1.20
N GLY A 270 12.29 8.58 -0.87
CA GLY A 270 11.44 9.23 0.11
C GLY A 270 10.48 10.21 -0.56
N GLY A 271 10.07 11.24 0.19
CA GLY A 271 9.18 12.27 -0.35
C GLY A 271 7.87 11.70 -0.89
N GLN A 272 7.25 12.41 -1.81
CA GLN A 272 5.98 12.00 -2.42
C GLN A 272 6.09 10.62 -3.12
N ILE A 273 7.21 10.33 -3.79
CA ILE A 273 7.45 9.03 -4.44
C ILE A 273 7.49 7.92 -3.38
N GLY A 274 8.23 8.14 -2.28
CA GLY A 274 8.27 7.21 -1.16
C GLY A 274 6.88 6.97 -0.57
N GLY A 275 6.08 8.01 -0.37
CA GLY A 275 4.70 7.90 0.12
C GLY A 275 3.78 7.07 -0.78
N LEU A 276 3.90 7.21 -2.11
CA LEU A 276 3.19 6.39 -3.09
C LEU A 276 3.59 4.90 -3.00
N LEU A 277 4.89 4.63 -2.86
CA LEU A 277 5.42 3.27 -2.74
C LEU A 277 5.05 2.63 -1.40
N ASP A 278 5.12 3.39 -0.31
CA ASP A 278 4.70 2.94 1.03
C ASP A 278 3.21 2.63 1.07
N PHE A 279 2.37 3.49 0.51
CA PHE A 279 0.94 3.21 0.39
C PHE A 279 0.69 1.90 -0.36
N ARG A 280 1.36 1.70 -1.50
CA ARG A 280 1.22 0.47 -2.29
C ARG A 280 1.57 -0.77 -1.48
N THR A 281 2.71 -0.77 -0.78
CA THR A 281 3.25 -1.96 -0.13
C THR A 281 2.67 -2.21 1.26
N SER A 282 2.31 -1.16 2.02
CA SER A 282 1.85 -1.29 3.40
C SER A 282 0.33 -1.26 3.56
N VAL A 283 -0.40 -0.69 2.58
CA VAL A 283 -1.86 -0.54 2.68
C VAL A 283 -2.58 -1.23 1.52
N LEU A 284 -2.27 -0.86 0.28
CA LEU A 284 -3.04 -1.29 -0.89
C LEU A 284 -2.92 -2.81 -1.14
N GLU A 285 -1.69 -3.31 -1.33
CA GLU A 285 -1.45 -4.73 -1.63
C GLU A 285 -1.90 -5.67 -0.49
N PRO A 286 -1.64 -5.40 0.80
CA PRO A 286 -2.17 -6.21 1.89
C PRO A 286 -3.69 -6.20 1.95
N THR A 287 -4.34 -5.05 1.69
CA THR A 287 -5.80 -4.95 1.68
C THR A 287 -6.41 -5.74 0.52
N GLN A 288 -5.83 -5.69 -0.68
CA GLN A 288 -6.25 -6.51 -1.83
C GLN A 288 -6.11 -8.00 -1.55
N ALA A 289 -4.98 -8.41 -0.98
CA ALA A 289 -4.72 -9.80 -0.64
C ALA A 289 -5.71 -10.33 0.41
N GLU A 290 -6.02 -9.53 1.44
CA GLU A 290 -6.94 -9.90 2.51
C GLU A 290 -8.40 -9.93 2.03
N LEU A 291 -8.81 -8.97 1.18
CA LEU A 291 -10.12 -8.98 0.54
C LEU A 291 -10.29 -10.24 -0.33
N GLY A 292 -9.27 -10.60 -1.10
CA GLY A 292 -9.25 -11.83 -1.88
C GLY A 292 -9.28 -13.08 -1.00
N ARG A 293 -8.53 -13.10 0.11
CA ARG A 293 -8.53 -14.20 1.07
C ARG A 293 -9.90 -14.43 1.70
N LEU A 294 -10.59 -13.34 2.05
CA LEU A 294 -11.96 -13.39 2.57
C LEU A 294 -12.93 -13.94 1.52
N ALA A 295 -12.86 -13.47 0.27
CA ALA A 295 -13.70 -13.94 -0.82
C ALA A 295 -13.50 -15.43 -1.12
N VAL A 296 -12.24 -15.89 -1.20
CA VAL A 296 -11.91 -17.31 -1.42
C VAL A 296 -12.33 -18.16 -0.24
N GLY A 297 -12.08 -17.69 1.00
CA GLY A 297 -12.45 -18.39 2.22
C GLY A 297 -13.96 -18.61 2.31
N MET A 298 -14.75 -17.55 2.04
CA MET A 298 -16.20 -17.62 2.00
C MET A 298 -16.67 -18.58 0.89
N ALA A 299 -16.23 -18.38 -0.34
CA ALA A 299 -16.66 -19.21 -1.47
C ALA A 299 -16.32 -20.68 -1.27
N SER A 300 -15.09 -20.99 -0.85
CA SER A 300 -14.65 -22.38 -0.64
C SER A 300 -15.41 -23.06 0.49
N THR A 301 -15.60 -22.38 1.63
CA THR A 301 -16.29 -22.95 2.79
C THR A 301 -17.78 -23.14 2.50
N PHE A 302 -18.40 -22.16 1.85
CA PHE A 302 -19.80 -22.24 1.46
C PHE A 302 -20.03 -23.33 0.41
N ASN A 303 -19.19 -23.45 -0.60
CA ASN A 303 -19.25 -24.48 -1.63
C ASN A 303 -19.07 -25.87 -1.04
N ALA A 304 -18.12 -26.04 -0.11
CA ALA A 304 -17.92 -27.31 0.58
C ALA A 304 -19.16 -27.76 1.33
N GLY A 305 -19.87 -26.85 2.02
CA GLY A 305 -21.16 -27.16 2.66
C GLY A 305 -22.28 -27.39 1.64
N HIS A 306 -22.36 -26.55 0.59
CA HIS A 306 -23.42 -26.66 -0.42
C HIS A 306 -23.34 -27.97 -1.20
N SER A 307 -22.15 -28.48 -1.48
CA SER A 307 -21.94 -29.76 -2.17
C SER A 307 -22.34 -31.00 -1.33
N GLN A 308 -22.55 -30.83 -0.02
CA GLN A 308 -23.02 -31.90 0.87
C GLN A 308 -24.55 -32.03 0.95
N GLY A 309 -25.26 -31.08 0.36
CA GLY A 309 -26.73 -31.05 0.36
C GLY A 309 -27.35 -31.58 -0.92
N MET A 310 -28.70 -31.61 -0.93
CA MET A 310 -29.54 -31.98 -2.06
C MET A 310 -30.44 -30.81 -2.44
N ASP A 311 -30.61 -30.59 -3.74
CA ASP A 311 -31.48 -29.57 -4.32
C ASP A 311 -32.97 -30.03 -4.45
N LEU A 312 -33.85 -29.14 -4.94
CA LEU A 312 -35.26 -29.50 -5.12
C LEU A 312 -35.50 -30.49 -6.26
N TYR A 313 -34.54 -30.72 -7.15
CA TYR A 313 -34.62 -31.76 -8.18
C TYR A 313 -34.15 -33.11 -7.71
N GLY A 314 -33.66 -33.24 -6.46
CA GLY A 314 -33.10 -34.47 -5.90
C GLY A 314 -31.65 -34.72 -6.35
N ALA A 315 -30.95 -33.71 -6.87
CA ALA A 315 -29.55 -33.79 -7.24
C ALA A 315 -28.65 -33.24 -6.12
N MET A 316 -27.43 -33.78 -6.00
CA MET A 316 -26.41 -33.23 -5.10
C MET A 316 -26.05 -31.82 -5.50
N GLY A 317 -25.77 -30.96 -4.51
CA GLY A 317 -25.31 -29.62 -4.73
C GLY A 317 -23.92 -29.55 -5.40
N GLY A 318 -23.69 -28.50 -6.17
CA GLY A 318 -22.39 -28.14 -6.72
C GLY A 318 -21.83 -26.89 -6.05
N ASN A 319 -21.03 -26.14 -6.76
CA ASN A 319 -20.57 -24.84 -6.27
C ASN A 319 -21.73 -23.82 -6.26
N PHE A 320 -21.90 -23.10 -5.17
CA PHE A 320 -22.79 -21.93 -5.09
C PHE A 320 -22.08 -20.68 -5.63
N PHE A 321 -20.79 -20.51 -5.33
CA PHE A 321 -19.94 -19.44 -5.83
C PHE A 321 -18.87 -19.98 -6.78
N ASN A 322 -18.58 -19.22 -7.84
CA ASN A 322 -17.37 -19.38 -8.63
C ASN A 322 -16.33 -18.39 -8.12
N ILE A 323 -15.08 -18.84 -8.04
CA ILE A 323 -13.90 -18.03 -7.76
C ILE A 323 -12.70 -18.68 -8.45
N ASP A 324 -11.78 -17.86 -8.96
CA ASP A 324 -10.63 -18.35 -9.68
C ASP A 324 -9.56 -18.94 -8.75
N SER A 325 -8.61 -19.64 -9.34
CA SER A 325 -7.45 -20.22 -8.66
C SER A 325 -6.36 -19.18 -8.41
N PRO A 326 -5.41 -19.44 -7.49
CA PRO A 326 -4.24 -18.59 -7.31
C PRO A 326 -3.49 -18.35 -8.61
N THR A 327 -2.94 -17.14 -8.78
CA THR A 327 -2.19 -16.79 -9.98
C THR A 327 -0.69 -16.96 -9.80
N THR A 328 -0.02 -17.36 -10.88
CA THR A 328 1.44 -17.46 -10.95
C THR A 328 1.95 -16.69 -12.16
N ALA A 329 3.00 -15.89 -11.97
CA ALA A 329 3.63 -15.12 -13.03
C ALA A 329 5.10 -15.51 -13.17
N ALA A 330 5.54 -15.85 -14.39
CA ALA A 330 6.92 -16.15 -14.69
C ALA A 330 7.75 -14.86 -14.85
N ASN A 331 9.00 -14.89 -14.41
CA ASN A 331 9.92 -13.80 -14.68
C ASN A 331 10.28 -13.79 -16.18
N PRO A 332 10.27 -12.63 -16.88
CA PRO A 332 10.63 -12.53 -18.29
C PRO A 332 12.05 -13.01 -18.62
N ASN A 333 12.94 -13.03 -17.64
CA ASN A 333 14.33 -13.48 -17.80
C ASN A 333 14.50 -14.98 -17.56
N ASN A 334 13.42 -15.74 -17.33
CA ASN A 334 13.49 -17.20 -17.23
C ASN A 334 13.98 -17.79 -18.55
N THR A 335 14.86 -18.77 -18.46
CA THR A 335 15.45 -19.45 -19.61
C THR A 335 14.87 -20.84 -19.83
N GLY A 336 14.23 -21.43 -18.83
CA GLY A 336 13.48 -22.67 -18.92
C GLY A 336 12.09 -22.49 -19.55
N SER A 337 11.44 -23.63 -19.84
CA SER A 337 10.06 -23.68 -20.35
C SER A 337 9.02 -23.92 -19.26
N ALA A 338 9.41 -23.81 -17.98
CA ALA A 338 8.54 -24.12 -16.86
C ALA A 338 7.34 -23.17 -16.77
N SER A 339 6.19 -23.74 -16.39
CA SER A 339 4.98 -23.02 -15.98
C SER A 339 4.49 -23.60 -14.66
N LEU A 340 3.81 -22.80 -13.87
CA LEU A 340 3.22 -23.22 -12.60
C LEU A 340 1.70 -23.10 -12.67
N SER A 341 0.99 -24.19 -12.39
CA SER A 341 -0.47 -24.21 -12.21
C SER A 341 -0.80 -24.35 -10.74
N ALA A 342 -1.43 -23.32 -10.15
CA ALA A 342 -1.74 -23.27 -8.73
C ALA A 342 -3.21 -23.58 -8.45
N SER A 343 -3.48 -24.23 -7.30
CA SER A 343 -4.83 -24.49 -6.78
C SER A 343 -4.83 -24.45 -5.25
N PHE A 344 -5.98 -24.23 -4.64
CA PHE A 344 -6.11 -24.30 -3.19
C PHE A 344 -6.16 -25.75 -2.74
N SER A 345 -5.28 -26.14 -1.80
CA SER A 345 -5.24 -27.48 -1.19
C SER A 345 -5.74 -27.46 0.25
N ASN A 346 -5.51 -26.37 0.98
CA ASN A 346 -6.00 -26.18 2.35
C ASN A 346 -6.31 -24.70 2.60
N MET A 347 -7.57 -24.32 2.49
CA MET A 347 -7.99 -22.93 2.63
C MET A 347 -7.63 -22.31 3.97
N SER A 348 -7.69 -23.09 5.05
CA SER A 348 -7.39 -22.58 6.39
C SER A 348 -5.93 -22.10 6.54
N ALA A 349 -5.00 -22.67 5.76
CA ALA A 349 -3.58 -22.32 5.79
C ALA A 349 -3.21 -21.15 4.86
N VAL A 350 -4.15 -20.69 4.01
CA VAL A 350 -3.88 -19.57 3.07
C VAL A 350 -3.75 -18.26 3.85
N ASN A 351 -2.61 -17.57 3.68
CA ASN A 351 -2.28 -16.34 4.39
C ASN A 351 -2.25 -15.08 3.51
N GLY A 352 -2.55 -15.20 2.22
CA GLY A 352 -2.58 -14.07 1.28
C GLY A 352 -1.23 -13.45 0.90
N GLN A 353 -0.11 -13.89 1.47
CA GLN A 353 1.20 -13.33 1.20
C GLN A 353 1.75 -13.79 -0.16
N ASN A 354 2.26 -12.84 -0.95
CA ASN A 354 2.93 -13.15 -2.20
C ASN A 354 4.25 -13.89 -1.95
N VAL A 355 4.54 -14.91 -2.75
CA VAL A 355 5.72 -15.77 -2.59
C VAL A 355 6.50 -15.83 -3.91
N THR A 356 7.79 -15.56 -3.85
CA THR A 356 8.70 -15.79 -4.97
C THR A 356 9.23 -17.22 -4.89
N LEU A 357 9.01 -17.98 -5.96
CA LEU A 357 9.56 -19.30 -6.16
C LEU A 357 10.78 -19.21 -7.06
N SER A 358 11.85 -19.91 -6.73
CA SER A 358 13.06 -19.98 -7.55
C SER A 358 13.55 -21.41 -7.66
N PHE A 359 14.02 -21.79 -8.84
CA PHE A 359 14.63 -23.09 -9.08
C PHE A 359 16.16 -22.94 -9.13
N ASP A 360 16.90 -23.70 -8.32
CA ASP A 360 18.37 -23.58 -8.24
C ASP A 360 19.12 -24.55 -9.16
N GLY A 361 18.40 -25.29 -10.00
CA GLY A 361 18.94 -26.34 -10.87
C GLY A 361 18.71 -27.75 -10.32
N ALA A 362 18.35 -27.90 -9.03
CA ALA A 362 18.08 -29.18 -8.39
C ALA A 362 16.74 -29.15 -7.61
N ALA A 363 16.45 -28.07 -6.93
CA ALA A 363 15.29 -27.95 -6.07
C ALA A 363 14.61 -26.58 -6.18
N TRP A 364 13.33 -26.53 -5.83
CA TRP A 364 12.57 -25.31 -5.70
C TRP A 364 12.76 -24.70 -4.31
N LYS A 365 12.88 -23.38 -4.26
CA LYS A 365 12.95 -22.57 -3.04
C LYS A 365 11.83 -21.55 -3.08
N ALA A 366 11.25 -21.28 -1.90
CA ALA A 366 10.19 -20.30 -1.73
C ALA A 366 10.63 -19.22 -0.74
N THR A 367 10.42 -17.95 -1.11
CA THR A 367 10.69 -16.80 -0.24
C THR A 367 9.51 -15.84 -0.28
N ASN A 368 9.20 -15.21 0.85
CA ASN A 368 8.21 -14.14 0.91
C ASN A 368 8.67 -13.00 0.01
N ALA A 369 7.82 -12.55 -0.90
CA ALA A 369 8.18 -11.57 -1.92
C ALA A 369 8.53 -10.18 -1.35
N SER A 370 7.97 -9.81 -0.19
CA SER A 370 8.20 -8.51 0.45
C SER A 370 9.38 -8.52 1.40
N THR A 371 9.57 -9.61 2.19
CA THR A 371 10.59 -9.66 3.25
C THR A 371 11.85 -10.44 2.85
N GLY A 372 11.77 -11.24 1.79
CA GLY A 372 12.84 -12.16 1.39
C GLY A 372 13.02 -13.37 2.32
N SER A 373 12.20 -13.48 3.39
CA SER A 373 12.28 -14.59 4.34
C SER A 373 11.88 -15.91 3.69
N ALA A 374 12.58 -17.01 4.04
CA ALA A 374 12.25 -18.34 3.53
C ALA A 374 10.85 -18.77 3.95
N VAL A 375 10.10 -19.37 3.02
CA VAL A 375 8.77 -19.94 3.26
C VAL A 375 8.89 -21.48 3.18
N PRO A 376 8.44 -22.21 4.21
CA PRO A 376 8.43 -23.66 4.16
C PRO A 376 7.60 -24.18 2.99
N MET A 377 8.15 -25.12 2.23
CA MET A 377 7.52 -25.73 1.07
C MET A 377 7.85 -27.23 1.04
N THR A 378 6.89 -28.04 0.61
CA THR A 378 7.05 -29.48 0.44
C THR A 378 6.70 -29.88 -1.00
N GLY A 379 7.05 -31.11 -1.39
CA GLY A 379 6.77 -31.65 -2.73
C GLY A 379 7.88 -31.41 -3.74
N THR A 380 7.72 -32.04 -4.91
CA THR A 380 8.69 -32.00 -6.03
C THR A 380 8.14 -31.26 -7.25
N GLY A 381 6.87 -30.85 -7.24
CA GLY A 381 6.22 -30.14 -8.35
C GLY A 381 5.54 -31.05 -9.37
N THR A 382 5.58 -32.37 -9.22
CA THR A 382 4.84 -33.28 -10.10
C THR A 382 3.35 -33.34 -9.72
N ALA A 383 2.49 -33.80 -10.64
CA ALA A 383 1.06 -33.96 -10.34
C ALA A 383 0.81 -34.93 -9.17
N ALA A 384 1.65 -35.96 -9.00
CA ALA A 384 1.56 -36.91 -7.88
C ALA A 384 2.15 -36.35 -6.57
N ASN A 385 3.07 -35.39 -6.63
CA ASN A 385 3.71 -34.77 -5.47
C ASN A 385 3.91 -33.26 -5.75
N PRO A 386 2.82 -32.46 -5.76
CA PRO A 386 2.88 -31.04 -6.08
C PRO A 386 3.69 -30.25 -5.05
N LEU A 387 4.20 -29.09 -5.44
CA LEU A 387 4.74 -28.12 -4.48
C LEU A 387 3.60 -27.60 -3.62
N VAL A 388 3.73 -27.70 -2.30
CA VAL A 388 2.71 -27.21 -1.36
C VAL A 388 3.34 -26.22 -0.39
N LEU A 389 2.75 -25.04 -0.32
CA LEU A 389 3.10 -23.99 0.63
C LEU A 389 1.85 -23.17 1.00
N ASN A 390 1.71 -22.80 2.27
CA ASN A 390 0.63 -21.93 2.77
C ASN A 390 -0.76 -22.28 2.23
N GLY A 391 -1.08 -23.57 2.12
CA GLY A 391 -2.39 -24.04 1.65
C GLY A 391 -2.62 -23.97 0.13
N VAL A 392 -1.60 -23.60 -0.64
CA VAL A 392 -1.62 -23.63 -2.11
C VAL A 392 -0.78 -24.79 -2.62
N SER A 393 -1.33 -25.54 -3.55
CA SER A 393 -0.70 -26.65 -4.27
C SER A 393 -0.36 -26.20 -5.69
N MET A 394 0.86 -26.50 -6.16
CA MET A 394 1.31 -26.09 -7.49
C MET A 394 1.92 -27.28 -8.23
N VAL A 395 1.52 -27.43 -9.49
CA VAL A 395 2.07 -28.42 -10.41
C VAL A 395 2.95 -27.69 -11.42
N VAL A 396 4.17 -28.18 -11.60
CA VAL A 396 5.15 -27.66 -12.56
C VAL A 396 4.93 -28.33 -13.91
N GLY A 397 4.60 -27.56 -14.93
CA GLY A 397 4.61 -27.97 -16.33
C GLY A 397 5.93 -27.57 -17.00
N GLY A 398 6.34 -28.27 -18.05
CA GLY A 398 7.59 -27.98 -18.75
C GLY A 398 8.85 -28.31 -17.94
N THR A 399 9.99 -27.71 -18.32
CA THR A 399 11.29 -27.96 -17.70
C THR A 399 11.86 -26.66 -17.13
N PRO A 400 12.07 -26.55 -15.80
CA PRO A 400 12.72 -25.39 -15.22
C PRO A 400 14.22 -25.37 -15.51
N ALA A 401 14.79 -24.19 -15.70
CA ALA A 401 16.24 -23.97 -15.76
C ALA A 401 16.73 -23.32 -14.44
N SER A 402 18.01 -23.53 -14.12
CA SER A 402 18.62 -22.92 -12.94
C SER A 402 18.53 -21.40 -13.01
N GLY A 403 17.99 -20.78 -11.96
CA GLY A 403 17.77 -19.33 -11.89
C GLY A 403 16.35 -18.88 -12.28
N ASP A 404 15.51 -19.78 -12.83
CA ASP A 404 14.12 -19.45 -13.13
C ASP A 404 13.36 -19.04 -11.87
N LYS A 405 12.52 -17.99 -12.00
CA LYS A 405 11.76 -17.41 -10.90
C LYS A 405 10.30 -17.21 -11.30
N PHE A 406 9.42 -17.39 -10.31
CA PHE A 406 7.97 -17.19 -10.45
C PHE A 406 7.45 -16.46 -9.23
N LEU A 407 6.45 -15.60 -9.42
CA LEU A 407 5.68 -14.98 -8.35
C LEU A 407 4.37 -15.74 -8.20
N LEU A 408 4.10 -16.27 -7.01
CA LEU A 408 2.79 -16.78 -6.61
C LEU A 408 2.03 -15.66 -5.90
N GLN A 409 0.83 -15.38 -6.37
CA GLN A 409 -0.14 -14.50 -5.71
C GLN A 409 -1.34 -15.35 -5.27
N PRO A 410 -1.40 -15.73 -3.98
CA PRO A 410 -2.42 -16.66 -3.51
C PRO A 410 -3.85 -16.13 -3.61
N THR A 411 -4.06 -14.84 -3.34
CA THR A 411 -5.40 -14.28 -3.17
C THR A 411 -5.60 -12.90 -3.80
N ALA A 412 -4.51 -12.19 -4.15
CA ALA A 412 -4.59 -10.86 -4.73
C ALA A 412 -5.42 -10.86 -6.02
N GLY A 413 -6.39 -9.95 -6.12
CA GLY A 413 -7.28 -9.82 -7.28
C GLY A 413 -8.43 -10.82 -7.34
N LEU A 414 -8.42 -11.92 -6.56
CA LEU A 414 -9.45 -12.97 -6.64
C LEU A 414 -10.84 -12.50 -6.20
N ALA A 415 -10.93 -11.49 -5.34
CA ALA A 415 -12.22 -10.87 -5.00
C ALA A 415 -12.96 -10.33 -6.24
N GLY A 416 -12.22 -9.93 -7.28
CA GLY A 416 -12.76 -9.49 -8.56
C GLY A 416 -13.38 -10.59 -9.41
N THR A 417 -13.09 -11.86 -9.14
CA THR A 417 -13.59 -13.01 -9.91
C THR A 417 -14.80 -13.69 -9.26
N LEU A 418 -15.13 -13.33 -8.00
CA LEU A 418 -16.24 -13.92 -7.26
C LEU A 418 -17.58 -13.72 -7.99
N SER A 419 -18.33 -14.78 -8.20
CA SER A 419 -19.66 -14.75 -8.79
C SER A 419 -20.52 -15.89 -8.26
N VAL A 420 -21.85 -15.75 -8.33
CA VAL A 420 -22.76 -16.87 -8.04
C VAL A 420 -22.79 -17.81 -9.25
N ALA A 421 -22.59 -19.11 -9.00
CA ALA A 421 -22.55 -20.15 -10.02
C ALA A 421 -23.96 -20.64 -10.42
N ILE A 422 -24.93 -20.48 -9.53
CA ILE A 422 -26.30 -20.96 -9.67
C ILE A 422 -27.18 -19.85 -10.25
N THR A 423 -28.00 -20.18 -11.23
CA THR A 423 -29.00 -19.26 -11.82
C THR A 423 -30.44 -19.66 -11.50
N ASP A 424 -30.68 -20.92 -11.15
CA ASP A 424 -31.99 -21.47 -10.79
C ASP A 424 -32.07 -21.66 -9.26
N PRO A 425 -32.99 -20.95 -8.57
CA PRO A 425 -33.13 -21.06 -7.12
C PRO A 425 -33.45 -22.50 -6.62
N SER A 426 -34.05 -23.33 -7.47
CA SER A 426 -34.35 -24.71 -7.15
C SER A 426 -33.09 -25.58 -6.99
N ARG A 427 -31.94 -25.11 -7.52
CA ARG A 427 -30.65 -25.79 -7.40
C ARG A 427 -29.89 -25.49 -6.10
N ILE A 428 -30.42 -24.63 -5.23
CA ILE A 428 -29.85 -24.47 -3.89
C ILE A 428 -30.00 -25.77 -3.11
N ALA A 429 -28.90 -26.33 -2.63
CA ALA A 429 -28.86 -27.61 -1.95
C ALA A 429 -29.23 -27.46 -0.44
N ALA A 430 -30.50 -27.24 -0.16
CA ALA A 430 -31.00 -26.96 1.18
C ALA A 430 -31.23 -28.20 2.03
N ALA A 431 -31.58 -29.32 1.40
CA ALA A 431 -31.93 -30.55 2.08
C ALA A 431 -30.71 -31.44 2.42
N THR A 432 -30.80 -32.25 3.46
CA THR A 432 -29.90 -33.39 3.67
C THR A 432 -30.12 -34.39 2.53
N PRO A 433 -29.09 -34.92 1.85
CA PRO A 433 -29.30 -35.78 0.68
C PRO A 433 -29.88 -37.14 1.00
N VAL A 434 -29.72 -37.62 2.24
CA VAL A 434 -30.22 -38.91 2.68
C VAL A 434 -31.15 -38.78 3.89
N LYS A 435 -32.09 -39.65 3.98
CA LYS A 435 -32.95 -39.84 5.15
C LYS A 435 -32.80 -41.26 5.67
N ALA A 436 -32.89 -41.44 6.97
CA ALA A 436 -32.96 -42.74 7.60
C ALA A 436 -34.32 -42.90 8.25
N THR A 437 -34.94 -44.09 8.09
CA THR A 437 -36.28 -44.39 8.56
C THR A 437 -36.28 -45.72 9.28
N ALA A 438 -36.93 -45.80 10.45
CA ALA A 438 -37.17 -47.05 11.13
C ALA A 438 -38.40 -47.73 10.54
N THR A 439 -38.34 -49.03 10.34
CA THR A 439 -39.50 -49.82 9.89
C THR A 439 -40.56 -49.88 11.00
N VAL A 440 -41.82 -49.72 10.64
CA VAL A 440 -42.95 -49.71 11.59
C VAL A 440 -43.07 -51.07 12.36
N ALA A 441 -42.58 -52.13 11.75
CA ALA A 441 -42.60 -53.47 12.34
C ALA A 441 -41.50 -53.70 13.40
N ASN A 442 -40.60 -52.75 13.64
CA ASN A 442 -39.54 -52.91 14.64
C ASN A 442 -40.09 -53.08 16.03
N LEU A 443 -39.52 -54.07 16.76
CA LEU A 443 -39.92 -54.41 18.08
C LEU A 443 -39.07 -53.82 19.19
N GLY A 444 -37.93 -53.29 18.84
CA GLY A 444 -37.01 -52.55 19.71
C GLY A 444 -37.41 -51.11 19.95
N THR A 445 -36.63 -50.42 20.77
CA THR A 445 -36.81 -48.98 21.05
C THR A 445 -35.83 -48.07 20.28
N GLY A 446 -35.16 -48.63 19.25
CA GLY A 446 -34.19 -47.92 18.45
C GLY A 446 -34.79 -46.68 17.76
N LYS A 447 -34.21 -45.51 18.01
CA LYS A 447 -34.59 -44.24 17.39
C LYS A 447 -33.40 -43.67 16.62
N ILE A 448 -33.63 -43.32 15.37
CA ILE A 448 -32.63 -42.69 14.53
C ILE A 448 -32.47 -41.22 14.94
N SER A 449 -31.23 -40.81 15.08
CA SER A 449 -30.85 -39.40 15.27
C SER A 449 -29.62 -39.08 14.45
N ASP A 450 -29.30 -37.78 14.29
CA ASP A 450 -28.05 -37.25 13.74
C ASP A 450 -27.65 -37.84 12.37
N VAL A 451 -28.59 -37.86 11.42
CA VAL A 451 -28.32 -38.28 10.04
C VAL A 451 -27.39 -37.30 9.37
N LYS A 452 -26.22 -37.75 8.90
CA LYS A 452 -25.16 -36.92 8.31
C LYS A 452 -24.61 -37.53 7.04
N VAL A 453 -24.11 -36.66 6.15
CA VAL A 453 -23.22 -37.02 5.04
C VAL A 453 -21.79 -37.03 5.56
N THR A 454 -21.09 -38.13 5.40
CA THR A 454 -19.67 -38.30 5.75
C THR A 454 -18.76 -38.20 4.53
N ASN A 455 -19.29 -38.55 3.35
CA ASN A 455 -18.60 -38.42 2.07
C ASN A 455 -19.60 -38.17 0.94
N ALA A 456 -19.76 -36.90 0.56
CA ALA A 456 -20.65 -36.48 -0.53
C ALA A 456 -20.20 -36.99 -1.91
N GLN A 457 -18.94 -37.39 -2.07
CA GLN A 457 -18.37 -37.91 -3.32
C GLN A 457 -18.55 -39.42 -3.47
N ASN A 458 -19.11 -40.09 -2.48
CA ASN A 458 -19.35 -41.55 -2.55
C ASN A 458 -20.44 -41.84 -3.59
N PRO A 459 -20.16 -42.60 -4.66
CA PRO A 459 -21.16 -42.88 -5.72
C PRO A 459 -22.37 -43.67 -5.21
N ALA A 460 -22.24 -44.37 -4.07
CA ALA A 460 -23.34 -45.14 -3.45
C ALA A 460 -24.14 -44.32 -2.42
N LEU A 461 -23.83 -43.01 -2.20
CA LEU A 461 -24.48 -42.17 -1.19
C LEU A 461 -26.01 -42.17 -1.30
N LEU A 462 -26.54 -42.09 -2.50
CA LEU A 462 -27.98 -42.03 -2.79
C LEU A 462 -28.58 -43.43 -3.07
N THR A 463 -27.79 -44.52 -2.98
CA THR A 463 -28.28 -45.87 -3.15
C THR A 463 -28.99 -46.31 -1.85
N PRO A 464 -30.26 -46.75 -1.94
CA PRO A 464 -30.95 -47.27 -0.75
C PRO A 464 -30.17 -48.40 -0.10
N ALA A 465 -30.08 -48.38 1.23
CA ALA A 465 -29.43 -49.41 2.03
C ALA A 465 -30.31 -49.80 3.23
N SER A 466 -30.23 -51.04 3.67
CA SER A 466 -30.95 -51.56 4.82
C SER A 466 -29.98 -52.01 5.92
N VAL A 467 -30.12 -51.43 7.11
CA VAL A 467 -29.45 -51.88 8.33
C VAL A 467 -30.39 -52.83 9.06
N GLU A 468 -30.04 -54.11 9.21
CA GLU A 468 -30.85 -55.14 9.88
C GLU A 468 -30.11 -55.65 11.11
N PHE A 469 -30.79 -55.65 12.28
CA PHE A 469 -30.25 -56.14 13.51
C PHE A 469 -30.46 -57.65 13.63
N ILE A 470 -29.34 -58.36 13.79
CA ILE A 470 -29.34 -59.81 14.04
C ILE A 470 -29.70 -60.10 15.50
N ASP A 471 -29.19 -59.24 16.39
CA ASP A 471 -29.51 -59.25 17.84
C ASP A 471 -29.33 -57.83 18.39
N ALA A 472 -29.36 -57.60 19.69
CA ALA A 472 -29.25 -56.31 20.34
C ALA A 472 -27.87 -55.66 20.14
N ASN A 473 -26.82 -56.38 19.75
CA ASN A 473 -25.42 -55.95 19.69
C ASN A 473 -24.78 -56.20 18.34
N GLN A 474 -25.49 -56.72 17.34
CA GLN A 474 -24.97 -57.02 16.03
C GLN A 474 -25.97 -56.64 14.91
N TYR A 475 -25.47 -56.12 13.82
CA TYR A 475 -26.26 -55.74 12.66
C TYR A 475 -25.53 -56.07 11.34
N THR A 476 -26.28 -56.15 10.27
CA THR A 476 -25.78 -56.19 8.89
C THR A 476 -26.20 -54.94 8.11
N ILE A 477 -25.47 -54.61 7.04
CA ILE A 477 -25.86 -53.60 6.06
C ILE A 477 -25.97 -54.30 4.70
N ASP A 478 -27.17 -54.34 4.14
CA ASP A 478 -27.48 -55.05 2.89
C ASP A 478 -26.97 -56.51 2.90
N GLY A 479 -27.10 -57.18 4.04
CA GLY A 479 -26.62 -58.55 4.26
C GLY A 479 -25.11 -58.71 4.50
N THR A 480 -24.34 -57.61 4.42
CA THR A 480 -22.90 -57.61 4.72
C THR A 480 -22.68 -57.41 6.23
N GLY A 481 -21.86 -58.23 6.87
CA GLY A 481 -21.55 -58.17 8.29
C GLY A 481 -21.33 -59.59 8.86
N PRO A 482 -21.54 -59.83 10.17
CA PRO A 482 -22.11 -58.92 11.17
C PRO A 482 -21.13 -57.84 11.66
N PHE A 483 -21.64 -56.64 11.93
CA PHE A 483 -20.94 -55.53 12.59
C PHE A 483 -21.39 -55.44 14.05
N THR A 484 -20.48 -55.10 14.96
CA THR A 484 -20.80 -54.94 16.38
C THR A 484 -21.47 -53.58 16.61
N TYR A 485 -22.51 -53.56 17.44
CA TYR A 485 -23.23 -52.36 17.85
C TYR A 485 -23.21 -52.17 19.37
N THR A 486 -23.06 -50.95 19.82
CA THR A 486 -23.30 -50.50 21.19
C THR A 486 -24.25 -49.30 21.17
N ALA A 487 -25.15 -49.22 22.18
CA ALA A 487 -26.18 -48.18 22.23
C ALA A 487 -25.55 -46.77 22.12
N GLY A 488 -26.10 -45.94 21.24
CA GLY A 488 -25.60 -44.60 20.90
C GLY A 488 -24.46 -44.58 19.87
N GLN A 489 -24.01 -45.74 19.37
CA GLN A 489 -22.97 -45.82 18.35
C GLN A 489 -23.50 -45.29 17.00
N THR A 490 -22.64 -44.56 16.29
CA THR A 490 -22.91 -44.14 14.92
C THR A 490 -22.71 -45.30 13.94
N ILE A 491 -23.71 -45.56 13.12
CA ILE A 491 -23.69 -46.54 12.02
C ILE A 491 -23.32 -45.74 10.74
N SER A 492 -22.32 -46.21 10.01
CA SER A 492 -21.81 -45.52 8.81
C SER A 492 -21.60 -46.48 7.65
N ALA A 493 -22.07 -46.13 6.48
CA ALA A 493 -21.79 -46.81 5.20
C ALA A 493 -22.04 -45.85 4.02
N ASN A 494 -21.57 -46.22 2.85
CA ASN A 494 -21.90 -45.54 1.56
C ASN A 494 -21.81 -44.00 1.60
N GLY A 495 -21.01 -43.40 2.49
CA GLY A 495 -20.89 -41.95 2.61
C GLY A 495 -21.94 -41.27 3.48
N TRP A 496 -22.77 -42.02 4.17
CA TRP A 496 -23.73 -41.53 5.18
C TRP A 496 -23.42 -42.11 6.56
N SER A 497 -23.97 -41.48 7.60
CA SER A 497 -24.02 -41.99 8.96
C SER A 497 -25.28 -41.53 9.67
N PHE A 498 -25.73 -42.33 10.65
CA PHE A 498 -26.73 -41.92 11.62
C PHE A 498 -26.41 -42.50 13.00
N ALA A 499 -26.83 -41.82 14.04
CA ALA A 499 -26.79 -42.37 15.39
C ALA A 499 -28.09 -43.09 15.69
N LEU A 500 -28.00 -44.21 16.44
CA LEU A 500 -29.14 -44.96 16.87
C LEU A 500 -29.20 -44.96 18.41
N ASP A 501 -30.23 -44.32 18.94
CA ASP A 501 -30.49 -44.28 20.37
C ASP A 501 -31.47 -45.40 20.76
N GLY A 502 -31.38 -45.91 22.00
CA GLY A 502 -32.26 -46.98 22.49
C GLY A 502 -31.69 -48.37 22.25
N ALA A 503 -32.53 -49.39 22.37
CA ALA A 503 -32.16 -50.80 22.28
C ALA A 503 -32.89 -51.48 21.10
N PRO A 504 -32.22 -51.75 19.99
CA PRO A 504 -32.74 -52.48 18.88
C PRO A 504 -32.89 -53.95 19.27
N LYS A 505 -33.74 -54.71 18.55
CA LYS A 505 -33.94 -56.15 18.69
C LYS A 505 -33.63 -56.88 17.39
N ALA A 506 -33.50 -58.24 17.51
CA ALA A 506 -33.34 -59.07 16.33
C ALA A 506 -34.51 -58.86 15.35
N GLY A 507 -34.21 -58.67 14.08
CA GLY A 507 -35.18 -58.37 12.99
C GLY A 507 -35.58 -56.91 12.86
N ASP A 508 -35.13 -56.04 13.74
CA ASP A 508 -35.36 -54.61 13.55
C ASP A 508 -34.56 -54.08 12.31
N THR A 509 -35.23 -53.29 11.47
CA THR A 509 -34.65 -52.76 10.24
C THR A 509 -34.73 -51.24 10.19
N PHE A 510 -33.65 -50.62 9.71
CA PHE A 510 -33.54 -49.19 9.51
C PHE A 510 -33.09 -48.94 8.06
N GLY A 511 -33.98 -48.37 7.26
CA GLY A 511 -33.68 -48.06 5.86
C GLY A 511 -33.02 -46.68 5.71
N VAL A 512 -31.94 -46.60 4.95
CA VAL A 512 -31.34 -45.35 4.54
C VAL A 512 -31.52 -45.19 3.05
N GLY A 513 -31.97 -44.03 2.59
CA GLY A 513 -32.18 -43.77 1.18
C GLY A 513 -32.19 -42.27 0.84
N PRO A 514 -32.28 -41.93 -0.45
CA PRO A 514 -32.28 -40.54 -0.88
C PRO A 514 -33.46 -39.76 -0.30
N MET A 515 -33.25 -38.51 0.03
CA MET A 515 -34.30 -37.61 0.51
C MET A 515 -35.42 -37.44 -0.54
N GLY A 516 -35.05 -37.41 -1.81
CA GLY A 516 -35.96 -37.26 -2.93
C GLY A 516 -36.20 -35.79 -3.35
N ALA A 517 -36.75 -35.63 -4.57
CA ALA A 517 -37.07 -34.33 -5.11
C ALA A 517 -38.24 -33.64 -4.37
N GLY A 518 -38.27 -32.31 -4.37
CA GLY A 518 -39.32 -31.49 -3.75
C GLY A 518 -39.30 -31.52 -2.22
N SER A 519 -38.20 -31.94 -1.60
CA SER A 519 -38.09 -32.05 -0.15
C SER A 519 -38.17 -30.68 0.54
N SER A 520 -38.91 -30.64 1.66
CA SER A 520 -38.92 -29.50 2.59
C SER A 520 -37.85 -29.60 3.70
N ASP A 521 -36.98 -30.59 3.63
CA ASP A 521 -35.86 -30.73 4.57
C ASP A 521 -34.93 -29.55 4.48
N ASN A 522 -34.45 -29.08 5.63
CA ASN A 522 -33.61 -27.89 5.77
C ASN A 522 -32.25 -28.23 6.47
N GLY A 523 -31.90 -29.51 6.54
CA GLY A 523 -30.74 -29.94 7.32
C GLY A 523 -29.45 -29.34 6.81
N ASN A 524 -29.23 -29.29 5.49
CA ASN A 524 -28.00 -28.71 4.93
C ASN A 524 -27.97 -27.17 5.00
N VAL A 525 -29.08 -26.48 4.69
CA VAL A 525 -29.08 -25.03 4.73
C VAL A 525 -28.91 -24.45 6.13
N LYS A 526 -29.30 -25.16 7.17
CA LYS A 526 -28.97 -24.83 8.58
C LYS A 526 -27.47 -24.85 8.85
N LEU A 527 -26.71 -25.70 8.19
CA LEU A 527 -25.25 -25.72 8.27
C LEU A 527 -24.66 -24.56 7.45
N LEU A 528 -25.23 -24.29 6.28
CA LEU A 528 -24.82 -23.17 5.44
C LEU A 528 -25.01 -21.82 6.13
N ALA A 529 -26.12 -21.64 6.86
CA ALA A 529 -26.39 -20.42 7.63
C ALA A 529 -25.36 -20.15 8.74
N LYS A 530 -24.60 -21.16 9.16
CA LYS A 530 -23.55 -21.05 10.18
C LYS A 530 -22.13 -20.89 9.59
N VAL A 531 -22.01 -20.84 8.27
CA VAL A 531 -20.70 -20.77 7.61
C VAL A 531 -19.97 -19.47 7.95
N GLU A 532 -20.67 -18.36 8.21
CA GLU A 532 -20.03 -17.11 8.62
C GLU A 532 -19.21 -17.23 9.92
N ASP A 533 -19.65 -18.13 10.83
CA ASP A 533 -18.98 -18.42 12.09
C ASP A 533 -18.00 -19.60 11.99
N ALA A 534 -17.84 -20.17 10.79
CA ALA A 534 -16.89 -21.26 10.59
C ALA A 534 -15.46 -20.74 10.74
N LYS A 535 -14.66 -21.41 11.56
CA LYS A 535 -13.23 -21.15 11.74
C LYS A 535 -12.47 -21.68 10.53
N ALA A 536 -12.58 -20.96 9.40
CA ALA A 536 -12.06 -21.39 8.10
C ALA A 536 -10.69 -20.83 7.75
N LEU A 537 -10.16 -19.87 8.53
CA LEU A 537 -8.94 -19.13 8.22
C LEU A 537 -7.91 -19.25 9.36
N ASN A 538 -6.64 -18.89 9.05
CA ASN A 538 -5.51 -18.89 9.98
C ASN A 538 -5.35 -20.23 10.73
N GLY A 539 -5.30 -21.33 9.99
CA GLY A 539 -5.18 -22.67 10.60
C GLY A 539 -6.41 -23.11 11.39
N GLY A 540 -7.60 -22.58 11.08
CA GLY A 540 -8.84 -22.92 11.78
C GLY A 540 -9.04 -22.14 13.10
N THR A 541 -8.40 -20.97 13.25
CA THR A 541 -8.53 -20.14 14.48
C THR A 541 -9.44 -18.93 14.28
N VAL A 542 -9.56 -18.41 13.05
CA VAL A 542 -10.31 -17.18 12.71
C VAL A 542 -11.58 -17.55 11.94
N THR A 543 -12.70 -16.99 12.37
CA THR A 543 -13.98 -17.12 11.65
C THR A 543 -13.99 -16.19 10.42
N LEU A 544 -14.87 -16.49 9.46
CA LEU A 544 -15.02 -15.62 8.29
C LEU A 544 -15.52 -14.22 8.68
N ASN A 545 -16.48 -14.13 9.60
CA ASN A 545 -16.96 -12.86 10.14
C ASN A 545 -15.86 -12.12 10.94
N GLY A 546 -15.04 -12.87 11.69
CA GLY A 546 -13.85 -12.31 12.36
C GLY A 546 -12.81 -11.75 11.39
N ALA A 547 -12.60 -12.40 10.24
CA ALA A 547 -11.70 -11.91 9.19
C ALA A 547 -12.23 -10.64 8.52
N LEU A 548 -13.55 -10.55 8.26
CA LEU A 548 -14.17 -9.33 7.73
C LEU A 548 -13.99 -8.13 8.68
N SER A 549 -14.26 -8.36 9.98
CA SER A 549 -14.04 -7.35 11.01
C SER A 549 -12.56 -6.97 11.15
N GLY A 550 -11.66 -7.96 11.04
CA GLY A 550 -10.21 -7.77 11.07
C GLY A 550 -9.70 -6.92 9.91
N LEU A 551 -10.22 -7.15 8.70
CA LEU A 551 -9.89 -6.36 7.51
C LEU A 551 -10.26 -4.89 7.70
N THR A 552 -11.51 -4.60 8.12
CA THR A 552 -11.97 -3.24 8.39
C THR A 552 -11.12 -2.55 9.48
N THR A 553 -10.83 -3.28 10.56
CA THR A 553 -10.00 -2.76 11.66
C THR A 553 -8.57 -2.47 11.23
N SER A 554 -7.98 -3.35 10.42
CA SER A 554 -6.61 -3.20 9.90
C SER A 554 -6.48 -1.96 9.02
N VAL A 555 -7.43 -1.78 8.08
CA VAL A 555 -7.47 -0.60 7.20
C VAL A 555 -7.62 0.68 8.01
N GLY A 556 -8.60 0.75 8.91
CA GLY A 556 -8.81 1.92 9.76
C GLY A 556 -7.63 2.23 10.69
N SER A 557 -6.92 1.20 11.16
CA SER A 557 -5.72 1.40 11.99
C SER A 557 -4.55 1.93 11.17
N ALA A 558 -4.37 1.44 9.93
CA ALA A 558 -3.33 1.92 9.03
C ALA A 558 -3.56 3.41 8.65
N ALA A 559 -4.80 3.80 8.33
CA ALA A 559 -5.14 5.18 8.03
C ALA A 559 -4.90 6.10 9.23
N ARG A 560 -5.36 5.72 10.43
CA ARG A 560 -5.11 6.50 11.65
C ARG A 560 -3.61 6.65 11.95
N ALA A 561 -2.83 5.58 11.80
CA ALA A 561 -1.38 5.62 12.03
C ALA A 561 -0.69 6.56 11.04
N ALA A 562 -1.09 6.53 9.75
CA ALA A 562 -0.57 7.44 8.73
C ALA A 562 -0.91 8.90 9.05
N ASN A 563 -2.16 9.19 9.47
CA ASN A 563 -2.61 10.53 9.86
C ASN A 563 -1.83 11.08 11.06
N TYR A 564 -1.70 10.29 12.14
CA TYR A 564 -0.91 10.73 13.31
C TYR A 564 0.56 10.99 12.97
N SER A 565 1.13 10.19 12.09
CA SER A 565 2.52 10.39 11.64
C SER A 565 2.65 11.68 10.81
N ALA A 566 1.70 11.95 9.90
CA ALA A 566 1.69 13.16 9.09
C ALA A 566 1.49 14.42 9.95
N ASP A 567 0.58 14.39 10.92
CA ASP A 567 0.33 15.50 11.83
C ASP A 567 1.55 15.79 12.73
N ALA A 568 2.17 14.75 13.28
CA ALA A 568 3.40 14.91 14.08
C ALA A 568 4.55 15.49 13.24
N GLN A 569 4.74 14.99 12.02
CA GLN A 569 5.77 15.50 11.12
C GLN A 569 5.49 16.93 10.66
N LYS A 570 4.22 17.30 10.49
CA LYS A 570 3.85 18.69 10.18
C LYS A 570 4.32 19.65 11.27
N VAL A 571 4.13 19.32 12.54
CA VAL A 571 4.62 20.15 13.66
C VAL A 571 6.15 20.29 13.63
N ILE A 572 6.87 19.21 13.33
CA ILE A 572 8.35 19.23 13.21
C ILE A 572 8.77 20.13 12.04
N ASN A 573 8.09 20.03 10.90
CA ASN A 573 8.37 20.85 9.73
C ASN A 573 8.05 22.33 9.98
N ASP A 574 6.93 22.64 10.61
CA ASP A 574 6.55 24.02 10.97
C ASP A 574 7.60 24.64 11.93
N GLN A 575 8.15 23.86 12.87
CA GLN A 575 9.23 24.30 13.75
C GLN A 575 10.55 24.52 12.99
N ALA A 576 10.90 23.64 12.05
CA ALA A 576 12.08 23.79 11.20
C ALA A 576 11.97 25.05 10.32
N GLN A 577 10.78 25.30 9.75
CA GLN A 577 10.47 26.51 8.99
C GLN A 577 10.64 27.77 9.88
N ALA A 578 10.03 27.78 11.05
CA ALA A 578 10.15 28.90 11.99
C ALA A 578 11.62 29.15 12.41
N SER A 579 12.40 28.10 12.61
CA SER A 579 13.84 28.20 12.90
C SER A 579 14.63 28.82 11.74
N ARG A 580 14.34 28.41 10.50
CA ARG A 580 14.95 29.01 9.30
C ARG A 580 14.56 30.46 9.17
N ASP A 581 13.29 30.80 9.33
CA ASP A 581 12.76 32.15 9.15
C ASP A 581 13.27 33.12 10.25
N SER A 582 13.51 32.63 11.46
CA SER A 582 14.11 33.45 12.53
C SER A 582 15.53 33.91 12.21
N ILE A 583 16.27 33.16 11.37
CA ILE A 583 17.64 33.49 10.96
C ILE A 583 17.64 34.25 9.63
N SER A 584 16.96 33.71 8.64
CA SER A 584 17.03 34.13 7.24
C SER A 584 15.86 35.03 6.80
N GLY A 585 14.83 35.14 7.62
CA GLY A 585 13.63 35.91 7.30
C GLY A 585 13.84 37.43 7.35
N VAL A 586 13.01 38.16 6.63
CA VAL A 586 12.98 39.63 6.65
C VAL A 586 12.06 40.09 7.77
N ASN A 587 12.61 40.90 8.70
CA ASN A 587 11.83 41.56 9.74
C ASN A 587 11.62 43.04 9.37
N LEU A 588 10.35 43.46 9.20
CA LEU A 588 10.01 44.82 8.79
C LEU A 588 10.52 45.90 9.75
N ASP A 589 10.49 45.65 11.05
CA ASP A 589 10.93 46.62 12.04
C ASP A 589 12.44 46.81 11.98
N GLU A 590 13.20 45.71 11.80
CA GLU A 590 14.64 45.79 11.63
C GLU A 590 15.01 46.49 10.32
N GLU A 591 14.35 46.15 9.21
CA GLU A 591 14.62 46.79 7.91
C GLU A 591 14.22 48.26 7.93
N ALA A 592 13.12 48.66 8.57
CA ALA A 592 12.74 50.05 8.75
C ALA A 592 13.77 50.83 9.59
N ALA A 593 14.26 50.25 10.68
CA ALA A 593 15.31 50.83 11.50
C ALA A 593 16.63 50.99 10.71
N ASN A 594 17.00 49.96 9.91
CA ASN A 594 18.19 50.02 9.05
C ASN A 594 18.03 51.04 7.94
N MET A 595 16.85 51.17 7.33
CA MET A 595 16.54 52.15 6.32
C MET A 595 16.73 53.57 6.87
N LEU A 596 16.18 53.87 8.07
CA LEU A 596 16.33 55.17 8.71
C LEU A 596 17.83 55.51 9.00
N LYS A 597 18.59 54.56 9.54
CA LYS A 597 20.03 54.71 9.79
C LYS A 597 20.80 54.99 8.52
N LEU A 598 20.51 54.25 7.45
CA LEU A 598 21.16 54.43 6.15
C LEU A 598 20.77 55.75 5.48
N GLN A 599 19.50 56.18 5.61
CA GLN A 599 19.06 57.51 5.12
C GLN A 599 19.78 58.64 5.86
N GLN A 600 19.90 58.57 7.19
CA GLN A 600 20.66 59.56 7.97
C GLN A 600 22.14 59.56 7.58
N ALA A 601 22.76 58.40 7.41
CA ALA A 601 24.14 58.25 6.98
C ALA A 601 24.34 58.81 5.54
N TYR A 602 23.41 58.55 4.64
CA TYR A 602 23.40 59.12 3.28
C TYR A 602 23.31 60.65 3.31
N GLN A 603 22.40 61.24 4.10
CA GLN A 603 22.26 62.68 4.29
C GLN A 603 23.54 63.31 4.87
N ALA A 604 24.14 62.66 5.86
CA ALA A 604 25.41 63.13 6.44
C ALA A 604 26.56 63.10 5.40
N ALA A 605 26.64 62.04 4.59
CA ALA A 605 27.62 61.96 3.49
C ALA A 605 27.40 63.04 2.42
N ALA A 606 26.13 63.32 2.08
CA ALA A 606 25.79 64.42 1.14
C ALA A 606 26.18 65.79 1.71
N GLN A 607 25.96 66.05 3.00
CA GLN A 607 26.36 67.27 3.67
C GLN A 607 27.87 67.45 3.72
N MET A 608 28.63 66.33 3.95
CA MET A 608 30.11 66.36 3.86
C MET A 608 30.59 66.80 2.48
N ILE A 609 29.97 66.34 1.41
CA ILE A 609 30.32 66.75 0.02
C ILE A 609 30.03 68.21 -0.17
N SER A 610 28.85 68.70 0.23
CA SER A 610 28.47 70.11 0.14
C SER A 610 29.44 70.99 0.92
N THR A 611 29.83 70.64 2.13
CA THR A 611 30.82 71.38 2.92
C THR A 611 32.18 71.35 2.26
N ALA A 612 32.60 70.20 1.70
CA ALA A 612 33.87 70.09 0.95
C ALA A 612 33.91 71.00 -0.31
N ASP A 613 32.79 71.11 -1.02
CA ASP A 613 32.65 72.00 -2.18
C ASP A 613 32.73 73.47 -1.75
N THR A 614 32.05 73.81 -0.64
CA THR A 614 32.14 75.20 -0.09
C THR A 614 33.57 75.54 0.31
N ILE A 615 34.30 74.68 0.97
CA ILE A 615 35.72 74.86 1.32
C ILE A 615 36.55 74.97 0.08
N PHE A 616 36.32 74.16 -0.93
CA PHE A 616 37.04 74.18 -2.18
C PHE A 616 36.84 75.54 -2.93
N GLN A 617 35.60 76.03 -3.01
CA GLN A 617 35.27 77.31 -3.58
C GLN A 617 35.91 78.49 -2.82
N ALA A 618 35.92 78.37 -1.46
CA ALA A 618 36.59 79.41 -0.65
C ALA A 618 38.11 79.46 -0.89
N ILE A 619 38.75 78.27 -1.03
CA ILE A 619 40.21 78.22 -1.39
C ILE A 619 40.46 78.81 -2.78
N LEU A 620 39.63 78.43 -3.77
CA LEU A 620 39.76 79.02 -5.11
C LEU A 620 39.55 80.54 -5.12
N GLY A 621 38.62 81.07 -4.32
CA GLY A 621 38.38 82.48 -4.13
C GLY A 621 39.52 83.20 -3.41
N ALA A 622 40.31 82.54 -2.56
CA ALA A 622 41.45 83.11 -1.84
C ALA A 622 42.73 83.10 -2.69
N VAL A 623 42.81 82.34 -3.78
CA VAL A 623 44.00 82.25 -4.69
C VAL A 623 43.82 83.12 -5.93
N ARG A 624 42.63 83.67 -6.15
CA ARG A 624 42.37 84.70 -7.12
C ARG A 624 42.61 86.06 -6.50
#